data_944c2f9135c9101f1f49d309013a66df
#
_entry.id   944c2f9135c9101f1f49d309013a66df
#
_cell.length_a   1.000
_cell.length_b   1.000
_cell.length_c   1.000
_cell.angle_alpha   90.00
_cell.angle_beta   90.00
_cell.angle_gamma   90.00
#
_symmetry.space_group_name_H-M   'P 1'
#
loop_
_entity.id
_entity.type
_entity.pdbx_description
1 polymer ?
#
loop_
_entity_poly.entity_id
_entity_poly.type
_entity_poly.pdbx_seq_one_letter_code
_entity_poly.pdbx_strand_id
1 'polypeptide(L)'
;MGFRVDCYDTLIKNGHIYDPERGVDMIGHIGILEPNIATIIDPDHIPGKICAHRVIDATGYYVVPGLIDGHAHVVDGAWFNFPPERMFERGITSCIDLGSVSWPGFNRNRKKCINDFPATIQAALMLTVNAEIGCAAELWADVDAEVNIERLKECFEINKDILVGIKILVGKNETPTPELIHRVFKKTREACDEIGCRMFAHIANPPIPASEWLSYFKPGDVVTHTYNKGNILDENGQVLPEVWEARKRGVIFDTGRGSRNWSVEMAKPAFEQGFYPQMITSDLSSLSNDPHTSRLNVHMAECMALGMDFKDV
;
A
#
# COMPACT_ATOMS: atom_id res chain seq x y z
N MET A 1 31.27 -35.78 19.93
CA MET A 1 30.54 -34.62 19.46
C MET A 1 29.07 -34.93 19.61
N GLY A 2 28.39 -34.35 20.65
CA GLY A 2 26.96 -34.57 20.83
C GLY A 2 26.19 -33.81 19.76
N PHE A 3 25.35 -34.49 19.02
CA PHE A 3 24.39 -33.86 18.11
C PHE A 3 23.45 -33.02 18.95
N ARG A 4 23.52 -31.69 18.81
CA ARG A 4 22.49 -30.79 19.31
C ARG A 4 21.25 -31.02 18.43
N VAL A 5 20.24 -31.65 18.97
CA VAL A 5 18.92 -31.71 18.33
C VAL A 5 18.32 -30.33 18.56
N ASP A 6 18.42 -29.47 17.57
CA ASP A 6 17.77 -28.17 17.65
C ASP A 6 16.26 -28.41 17.55
N CYS A 7 15.58 -28.17 18.67
CA CYS A 7 14.11 -28.24 18.72
C CYS A 7 13.59 -26.84 18.44
N TYR A 8 12.90 -26.67 17.31
CA TYR A 8 12.29 -25.40 16.93
C TYR A 8 10.99 -25.16 17.71
N ASP A 9 10.64 -23.91 17.92
CA ASP A 9 9.31 -23.56 18.44
C ASP A 9 8.25 -23.91 17.41
N THR A 10 8.51 -23.55 16.16
CA THR A 10 7.64 -23.91 15.02
C THR A 10 8.47 -24.41 13.83
N LEU A 11 8.01 -25.48 13.20
CA LEU A 11 8.50 -25.97 11.92
C LEU A 11 7.40 -25.86 10.87
N ILE A 12 7.64 -25.06 9.83
CA ILE A 12 6.81 -25.08 8.62
C ILE A 12 7.48 -26.03 7.64
N LYS A 13 6.81 -27.11 7.25
CA LYS A 13 7.39 -28.16 6.41
C LYS A 13 6.72 -28.25 5.03
N ASN A 14 7.48 -28.72 4.04
CA ASN A 14 7.02 -29.08 2.70
C ASN A 14 6.42 -27.89 1.90
N GLY A 15 6.67 -26.66 2.29
CA GLY A 15 6.18 -25.48 1.59
C GLY A 15 7.04 -25.11 0.40
N HIS A 16 6.42 -24.52 -0.63
CA HIS A 16 7.18 -23.82 -1.66
C HIS A 16 7.61 -22.46 -1.11
N ILE A 17 8.84 -22.39 -0.64
CA ILE A 17 9.42 -21.18 -0.05
C ILE A 17 9.81 -20.24 -1.18
N TYR A 18 9.21 -19.04 -1.20
CA TYR A 18 9.54 -18.01 -2.16
C TYR A 18 9.86 -16.71 -1.44
N ASP A 19 11.13 -16.31 -1.46
CA ASP A 19 11.63 -15.04 -0.91
C ASP A 19 12.48 -14.35 -1.97
N PRO A 20 11.89 -13.40 -2.73
CA PRO A 20 12.60 -12.75 -3.83
C PRO A 20 13.76 -11.88 -3.37
N GLU A 21 13.71 -11.31 -2.15
CA GLU A 21 14.80 -10.49 -1.61
C GLU A 21 16.05 -11.33 -1.34
N ARG A 22 15.86 -12.56 -0.86
CA ARG A 22 16.96 -13.50 -0.57
C ARG A 22 17.27 -14.45 -1.73
N GLY A 23 16.49 -14.38 -2.81
CA GLY A 23 16.65 -15.28 -3.96
C GLY A 23 16.30 -16.73 -3.64
N VAL A 24 15.42 -16.99 -2.69
CA VAL A 24 14.95 -18.33 -2.33
C VAL A 24 13.73 -18.69 -3.15
N ASP A 25 13.80 -19.81 -3.90
CA ASP A 25 12.71 -20.36 -4.69
C ASP A 25 12.84 -21.89 -4.67
N MET A 26 12.27 -22.55 -3.64
CA MET A 26 12.47 -23.99 -3.43
C MET A 26 11.36 -24.63 -2.59
N ILE A 27 11.13 -25.92 -2.76
CA ILE A 27 10.38 -26.70 -1.79
C ILE A 27 11.29 -26.97 -0.57
N GLY A 28 10.83 -26.64 0.63
CA GLY A 28 11.67 -26.77 1.81
C GLY A 28 10.92 -26.66 3.14
N HIS A 29 11.71 -26.52 4.19
CA HIS A 29 11.20 -26.33 5.55
C HIS A 29 11.77 -25.05 6.16
N ILE A 30 10.99 -24.40 7.03
CA ILE A 30 11.44 -23.25 7.82
C ILE A 30 11.39 -23.61 9.30
N GLY A 31 12.54 -23.56 9.96
CA GLY A 31 12.65 -23.69 11.41
C GLY A 31 12.61 -22.31 12.07
N ILE A 32 11.70 -22.12 13.02
CA ILE A 32 11.52 -20.88 13.78
C ILE A 32 11.92 -21.11 15.23
N LEU A 33 12.79 -20.24 15.71
CA LEU A 33 13.09 -20.01 17.13
C LEU A 33 12.66 -18.59 17.46
N GLU A 34 11.53 -18.46 18.11
CA GLU A 34 10.89 -17.16 18.32
C GLU A 34 11.85 -16.13 18.97
N PRO A 35 11.91 -14.90 18.45
CA PRO A 35 11.05 -14.32 17.38
C PRO A 35 11.63 -14.41 15.97
N ASN A 36 12.60 -15.30 15.69
CA ASN A 36 13.36 -15.30 14.45
C ASN A 36 13.15 -16.58 13.62
N ILE A 37 13.25 -16.44 12.30
CA ILE A 37 13.50 -17.57 11.39
C ILE A 37 14.94 -18.01 11.62
N ALA A 38 15.11 -19.20 12.21
CA ALA A 38 16.42 -19.74 12.56
C ALA A 38 17.13 -20.36 11.35
N THR A 39 16.36 -21.00 10.46
CA THR A 39 16.92 -21.66 9.28
C THR A 39 15.88 -21.94 8.21
N ILE A 40 16.36 -22.05 6.97
CA ILE A 40 15.65 -22.65 5.84
C ILE A 40 16.36 -23.97 5.54
N ILE A 41 15.61 -25.05 5.49
CA ILE A 41 16.14 -26.42 5.37
C ILE A 41 15.74 -26.98 4.02
N ASP A 42 16.74 -27.41 3.26
CA ASP A 42 16.56 -28.22 2.07
C ASP A 42 16.20 -29.66 2.48
N PRO A 43 15.08 -30.24 1.99
CA PRO A 43 14.67 -31.60 2.33
C PRO A 43 15.72 -32.69 2.01
N ASP A 44 16.54 -32.45 0.98
CA ASP A 44 17.57 -33.39 0.55
C ASP A 44 18.83 -33.34 1.46
N HIS A 45 18.92 -32.35 2.31
CA HIS A 45 20.07 -32.11 3.20
C HIS A 45 19.70 -32.01 4.69
N ILE A 46 18.71 -32.78 5.13
CA ILE A 46 18.28 -32.79 6.54
C ILE A 46 19.37 -33.41 7.42
N PRO A 47 20.02 -32.67 8.32
CA PRO A 47 21.09 -33.18 9.18
C PRO A 47 20.51 -33.93 10.39
N GLY A 48 19.74 -34.99 10.20
CA GLY A 48 19.21 -35.80 11.29
C GLY A 48 17.70 -35.57 11.57
N LYS A 49 17.25 -35.91 12.80
CA LYS A 49 15.84 -35.80 13.18
C LYS A 49 15.51 -34.36 13.60
N ILE A 50 14.66 -33.69 12.83
CA ILE A 50 14.14 -32.36 13.18
C ILE A 50 13.11 -32.50 14.30
N CYS A 51 13.25 -31.71 15.36
CA CYS A 51 12.32 -31.60 16.48
C CYS A 51 11.65 -30.20 16.44
N ALA A 52 10.34 -30.15 16.69
CA ALA A 52 9.62 -28.91 16.84
C ALA A 52 8.43 -29.08 17.79
N HIS A 53 8.13 -28.01 18.56
CA HIS A 53 6.96 -27.98 19.43
C HIS A 53 5.66 -27.90 18.63
N ARG A 54 5.66 -27.10 17.56
CA ARG A 54 4.55 -26.94 16.61
C ARG A 54 5.00 -27.28 15.21
N VAL A 55 4.17 -28.03 14.47
CA VAL A 55 4.43 -28.35 13.07
C VAL A 55 3.27 -27.86 12.21
N ILE A 56 3.58 -27.13 11.14
CA ILE A 56 2.65 -26.68 10.11
C ILE A 56 3.04 -27.39 8.82
N ASP A 57 2.14 -28.20 8.25
CA ASP A 57 2.36 -28.80 6.95
C ASP A 57 1.86 -27.86 5.85
N ALA A 58 2.79 -27.33 5.05
CA ALA A 58 2.53 -26.39 3.96
C ALA A 58 2.60 -27.07 2.58
N THR A 59 2.40 -28.40 2.52
CA THR A 59 2.38 -29.14 1.25
C THR A 59 1.36 -28.53 0.28
N GLY A 60 1.82 -28.13 -0.91
CA GLY A 60 0.99 -27.51 -1.95
C GLY A 60 0.72 -26.02 -1.75
N TYR A 61 1.32 -25.39 -0.74
CA TYR A 61 1.22 -23.96 -0.49
C TYR A 61 2.54 -23.24 -0.68
N TYR A 62 2.47 -21.98 -1.09
CA TYR A 62 3.59 -21.07 -1.01
C TYR A 62 3.79 -20.58 0.44
N VAL A 63 5.05 -20.46 0.84
CA VAL A 63 5.47 -19.82 2.08
C VAL A 63 6.30 -18.60 1.71
N VAL A 64 5.75 -17.44 1.94
CA VAL A 64 6.31 -16.15 1.54
C VAL A 64 6.53 -15.27 2.76
N PRO A 65 7.35 -14.21 2.69
CA PRO A 65 7.37 -13.16 3.69
C PRO A 65 5.96 -12.59 3.93
N GLY A 66 5.72 -12.03 5.11
CA GLY A 66 4.44 -11.39 5.39
C GLY A 66 4.14 -10.27 4.38
N LEU A 67 2.89 -10.17 3.95
CA LEU A 67 2.48 -9.21 2.92
C LEU A 67 2.65 -7.76 3.42
N ILE A 68 3.05 -6.88 2.50
CA ILE A 68 3.16 -5.44 2.71
C ILE A 68 2.04 -4.76 1.93
N ASP A 69 1.13 -4.09 2.63
CA ASP A 69 0.07 -3.31 2.00
C ASP A 69 0.43 -1.82 1.98
N GLY A 70 0.82 -1.31 0.83
CA GLY A 70 1.20 0.09 0.66
C GLY A 70 0.03 1.08 0.69
N HIS A 71 -1.22 0.60 0.88
CA HIS A 71 -2.41 1.45 0.94
C HIS A 71 -3.46 0.83 1.87
N ALA A 72 -3.47 1.29 3.11
CA ALA A 72 -4.42 0.88 4.13
C ALA A 72 -4.92 2.09 4.94
N HIS A 73 -5.99 1.90 5.69
CA HIS A 73 -6.55 2.87 6.63
C HIS A 73 -6.72 2.19 7.98
N VAL A 74 -5.64 2.15 8.78
CA VAL A 74 -5.57 1.40 10.03
C VAL A 74 -5.31 2.29 11.25
N VAL A 75 -4.84 3.51 11.04
CA VAL A 75 -4.66 4.49 12.12
C VAL A 75 -6.01 5.11 12.48
N ASP A 76 -6.34 5.14 13.75
CA ASP A 76 -7.59 5.73 14.25
C ASP A 76 -7.65 7.22 13.91
N GLY A 77 -8.74 7.67 13.30
CA GLY A 77 -8.93 9.05 12.82
C GLY A 77 -10.05 9.15 11.79
N ALA A 78 -10.03 8.30 10.77
CA ALA A 78 -11.10 8.24 9.78
C ALA A 78 -12.26 7.35 10.25
N TRP A 79 -13.50 7.69 9.89
CA TRP A 79 -14.68 6.89 10.21
C TRP A 79 -14.71 5.51 9.52
N PHE A 80 -13.88 5.34 8.50
CA PHE A 80 -13.76 4.10 7.70
C PHE A 80 -12.50 3.30 8.03
N ASN A 81 -11.80 3.58 9.13
CA ASN A 81 -10.60 2.84 9.51
C ASN A 81 -10.88 1.36 9.78
N PHE A 82 -9.88 0.53 9.51
CA PHE A 82 -9.87 -0.90 9.76
C PHE A 82 -9.06 -1.20 11.02
N PRO A 83 -9.56 -2.03 11.96
CA PRO A 83 -8.81 -2.38 13.15
C PRO A 83 -7.45 -3.01 12.81
N PRO A 84 -6.31 -2.44 13.24
CA PRO A 84 -4.99 -2.94 12.86
C PRO A 84 -4.75 -4.38 13.32
N GLU A 85 -5.37 -4.83 14.42
CA GLU A 85 -5.26 -6.19 14.94
C GLU A 85 -5.73 -7.24 13.94
N ARG A 86 -6.63 -6.86 13.04
CA ARG A 86 -7.17 -7.75 12.02
C ARG A 86 -6.36 -7.82 10.74
N MET A 87 -5.27 -7.06 10.62
CA MET A 87 -4.36 -7.12 9.47
C MET A 87 -3.77 -8.54 9.31
N PHE A 88 -3.41 -9.19 10.41
CA PHE A 88 -2.84 -10.54 10.39
C PHE A 88 -3.82 -11.59 9.85
N GLU A 89 -5.13 -11.41 10.04
CA GLU A 89 -6.17 -12.26 9.43
C GLU A 89 -6.14 -12.18 7.89
N ARG A 90 -5.51 -11.13 7.35
CA ARG A 90 -5.34 -10.86 5.92
C ARG A 90 -3.95 -11.23 5.38
N GLY A 91 -3.06 -11.74 6.25
CA GLY A 91 -1.67 -12.01 5.91
C GLY A 91 -0.78 -10.76 5.81
N ILE A 92 -1.29 -9.58 6.21
CA ILE A 92 -0.57 -8.31 6.15
C ILE A 92 0.21 -8.15 7.46
N THR A 93 1.52 -7.99 7.36
CA THR A 93 2.43 -7.77 8.50
C THR A 93 3.03 -6.37 8.53
N SER A 94 2.91 -5.65 7.41
CA SER A 94 3.37 -4.26 7.29
C SER A 94 2.42 -3.49 6.39
N CYS A 95 2.20 -2.20 6.69
CA CYS A 95 1.39 -1.36 5.82
C CYS A 95 1.81 0.11 5.86
N ILE A 96 1.29 0.88 4.90
CA ILE A 96 1.28 2.33 4.93
C ILE A 96 -0.18 2.79 5.11
N ASP A 97 -0.46 3.48 6.21
CA ASP A 97 -1.73 4.19 6.38
C ASP A 97 -1.74 5.44 5.50
N LEU A 98 -2.65 5.49 4.54
CA LEU A 98 -2.70 6.58 3.57
C LEU A 98 -3.78 7.63 3.91
N GLY A 99 -3.51 8.42 4.96
CA GLY A 99 -4.27 9.62 5.24
C GLY A 99 -5.52 9.41 6.06
N SER A 100 -5.54 8.45 6.99
CA SER A 100 -6.61 8.32 7.98
C SER A 100 -6.63 9.48 8.96
N VAL A 101 -5.52 10.22 9.09
CA VAL A 101 -5.35 11.31 10.04
C VAL A 101 -4.45 12.40 9.47
N SER A 102 -4.62 13.64 9.95
CA SER A 102 -3.73 14.77 9.70
C SER A 102 -2.90 15.10 10.92
N TRP A 103 -2.03 16.15 10.82
CA TRP A 103 -1.08 16.54 11.85
C TRP A 103 -1.69 16.76 13.25
N PRO A 104 -2.91 17.29 13.45
CA PRO A 104 -3.42 17.58 14.78
C PRO A 104 -3.65 16.33 15.64
N GLY A 105 -4.02 15.21 15.00
CA GLY A 105 -4.34 13.95 15.69
C GLY A 105 -3.20 12.95 15.71
N PHE A 106 -2.17 13.10 14.86
CA PHE A 106 -1.22 12.04 14.56
C PHE A 106 -0.46 11.52 15.78
N ASN A 107 0.12 12.38 16.60
CA ASN A 107 0.90 11.95 17.78
C ASN A 107 0.09 11.13 18.79
N ARG A 108 -1.19 11.47 18.99
CA ARG A 108 -2.11 10.68 19.83
C ARG A 108 -2.38 9.32 19.21
N ASN A 109 -2.68 9.30 17.92
CA ASN A 109 -3.06 8.09 17.20
C ASN A 109 -1.86 7.18 16.95
N ARG A 110 -0.67 7.72 16.71
CA ARG A 110 0.59 6.98 16.68
C ARG A 110 0.80 6.19 17.98
N LYS A 111 0.66 6.82 19.13
CA LYS A 111 0.80 6.15 20.43
C LYS A 111 -0.21 5.02 20.61
N LYS A 112 -1.44 5.21 20.11
CA LYS A 112 -2.53 4.25 20.27
C LYS A 112 -2.43 3.07 19.31
N CYS A 113 -2.06 3.32 18.03
CA CYS A 113 -2.23 2.35 16.95
C CYS A 113 -0.90 1.83 16.37
N ILE A 114 0.24 2.46 16.65
CA ILE A 114 1.50 2.15 15.97
C ILE A 114 2.57 1.67 16.95
N ASN A 115 2.88 2.43 18.01
CA ASN A 115 4.09 2.23 18.80
C ASN A 115 4.24 0.85 19.42
N ASP A 116 3.16 0.30 19.97
CA ASP A 116 3.16 -0.98 20.68
C ASP A 116 2.52 -2.10 19.85
N PHE A 117 2.25 -1.84 18.57
CA PHE A 117 1.62 -2.80 17.69
C PHE A 117 2.68 -3.70 17.02
N PRO A 118 2.47 -5.03 16.95
CA PRO A 118 3.49 -5.96 16.47
C PRO A 118 3.70 -5.95 14.94
N ALA A 119 2.89 -5.20 14.16
CA ALA A 119 3.11 -4.98 12.74
C ALA A 119 3.87 -3.67 12.50
N THR A 120 4.58 -3.57 11.38
CA THR A 120 5.19 -2.32 10.95
C THR A 120 4.14 -1.45 10.26
N ILE A 121 3.84 -0.30 10.84
CA ILE A 121 2.89 0.68 10.27
C ILE A 121 3.64 1.98 10.02
N GLN A 122 3.73 2.39 8.76
CA GLN A 122 4.09 3.74 8.34
C GLN A 122 2.85 4.52 7.99
N ALA A 123 2.95 5.85 7.83
CA ALA A 123 1.78 6.68 7.52
C ALA A 123 2.11 7.84 6.58
N ALA A 124 1.13 8.23 5.76
CA ALA A 124 1.08 9.52 5.11
C ALA A 124 0.01 10.38 5.80
N LEU A 125 0.30 11.66 6.04
CA LEU A 125 -0.68 12.57 6.60
C LEU A 125 -1.63 13.08 5.53
N MET A 126 -2.93 13.19 5.85
CA MET A 126 -3.83 13.99 5.04
C MET A 126 -3.35 15.46 5.04
N LEU A 127 -3.36 16.11 3.88
CA LEU A 127 -2.93 17.49 3.71
C LEU A 127 -3.75 18.46 4.58
N THR A 128 -5.07 18.30 4.60
CA THR A 128 -5.99 19.11 5.39
C THR A 128 -6.26 18.53 6.76
N VAL A 129 -6.70 19.37 7.70
CA VAL A 129 -7.02 18.95 9.07
C VAL A 129 -8.34 18.17 9.17
N ASN A 130 -9.17 18.23 8.15
CA ASN A 130 -10.50 17.60 8.10
C ASN A 130 -10.46 16.15 7.58
N ALA A 131 -9.37 15.43 7.75
CA ALA A 131 -9.22 14.04 7.31
C ALA A 131 -10.36 13.11 7.80
N GLU A 132 -10.95 13.43 8.95
CA GLU A 132 -12.03 12.66 9.55
C GLU A 132 -13.36 12.76 8.78
N ILE A 133 -13.54 13.78 7.92
CA ILE A 133 -14.78 14.03 7.17
C ILE A 133 -14.93 13.06 5.97
N GLY A 134 -13.82 12.41 5.54
CA GLY A 134 -13.84 11.45 4.45
C GLY A 134 -13.75 12.07 3.06
N CYS A 135 -14.29 11.40 2.05
CA CYS A 135 -14.10 11.71 0.62
C CYS A 135 -15.14 12.72 0.09
N ALA A 136 -15.40 13.81 0.80
CA ALA A 136 -16.37 14.82 0.39
C ALA A 136 -15.70 16.11 -0.12
N ALA A 137 -16.39 16.85 -0.99
CA ALA A 137 -15.89 18.14 -1.51
C ALA A 137 -15.62 19.16 -0.40
N GLU A 138 -16.31 19.05 0.72
CA GLU A 138 -16.13 19.87 1.91
C GLU A 138 -14.73 19.73 2.52
N LEU A 139 -14.02 18.61 2.24
CA LEU A 139 -12.63 18.41 2.64
C LEU A 139 -11.71 19.52 2.13
N TRP A 140 -12.03 20.12 1.00
CA TRP A 140 -11.26 21.15 0.32
C TRP A 140 -11.95 22.51 0.26
N ALA A 141 -12.98 22.72 1.07
CA ALA A 141 -13.81 23.94 1.03
C ALA A 141 -12.97 25.21 1.17
N ASP A 142 -11.92 25.16 2.01
CA ASP A 142 -10.92 26.24 2.12
C ASP A 142 -9.52 25.66 2.27
N VAL A 143 -8.96 25.13 1.18
CA VAL A 143 -7.64 24.53 1.18
C VAL A 143 -6.51 25.48 1.65
N ASP A 144 -6.67 26.79 1.44
CA ASP A 144 -5.64 27.76 1.84
C ASP A 144 -5.67 28.05 3.34
N ALA A 145 -6.86 28.04 3.97
CA ALA A 145 -7.01 28.21 5.41
C ALA A 145 -6.75 26.92 6.20
N GLU A 146 -7.07 25.76 5.62
CA GLU A 146 -6.97 24.47 6.31
C GLU A 146 -5.58 23.83 6.25
N VAL A 147 -4.75 24.20 5.28
CA VAL A 147 -3.39 23.67 5.14
C VAL A 147 -2.39 24.53 5.89
N ASN A 148 -1.80 23.95 6.92
CA ASN A 148 -0.72 24.58 7.68
C ASN A 148 0.59 23.80 7.48
N ILE A 149 1.42 24.27 6.54
CA ILE A 149 2.68 23.62 6.14
C ILE A 149 3.67 23.57 7.31
N GLU A 150 3.77 24.63 8.11
CA GLU A 150 4.64 24.67 9.28
C GLU A 150 4.30 23.55 10.27
N ARG A 151 3.02 23.37 10.57
CA ARG A 151 2.55 22.29 11.47
C ARG A 151 2.74 20.90 10.89
N LEU A 152 2.53 20.74 9.59
CA LEU A 152 2.85 19.50 8.90
C LEU A 152 4.34 19.17 9.04
N LYS A 153 5.21 20.14 8.77
CA LYS A 153 6.67 20.01 8.88
C LYS A 153 7.10 19.66 10.31
N GLU A 154 6.60 20.36 11.33
CA GLU A 154 6.84 20.01 12.73
C GLU A 154 6.44 18.56 13.05
N CYS A 155 5.28 18.14 12.55
CA CYS A 155 4.81 16.77 12.75
C CYS A 155 5.72 15.74 12.06
N PHE A 156 6.19 16.01 10.86
CA PHE A 156 7.15 15.16 10.15
C PHE A 156 8.49 15.06 10.87
N GLU A 157 9.04 16.15 11.36
CA GLU A 157 10.31 16.16 12.09
C GLU A 157 10.25 15.30 13.35
N ILE A 158 9.14 15.35 14.09
CA ILE A 158 8.92 14.55 15.29
C ILE A 158 8.73 13.05 14.95
N ASN A 159 8.15 12.74 13.78
CA ASN A 159 7.72 11.40 13.40
C ASN A 159 8.40 10.88 12.13
N LYS A 160 9.61 11.33 11.83
CA LYS A 160 10.36 10.98 10.61
C LYS A 160 10.65 9.48 10.44
N ASP A 161 10.53 8.69 11.51
CA ASP A 161 10.65 7.24 11.51
C ASP A 161 9.39 6.53 10.99
N ILE A 162 8.25 7.23 10.96
CA ILE A 162 6.94 6.68 10.58
C ILE A 162 6.35 7.37 9.35
N LEU A 163 6.48 8.72 9.27
CA LEU A 163 5.84 9.49 8.22
C LEU A 163 6.61 9.41 6.90
N VAL A 164 5.91 9.02 5.84
CA VAL A 164 6.50 8.79 4.51
C VAL A 164 5.99 9.74 3.43
N GLY A 165 4.93 10.51 3.70
CA GLY A 165 4.39 11.42 2.69
C GLY A 165 3.10 12.13 3.10
N ILE A 166 2.55 12.86 2.13
CA ILE A 166 1.28 13.58 2.25
C ILE A 166 0.26 12.94 1.30
N LYS A 167 -0.94 12.68 1.81
CA LYS A 167 -2.08 12.15 1.06
C LYS A 167 -3.02 13.28 0.66
N ILE A 168 -3.51 13.20 -0.58
CA ILE A 168 -4.60 14.02 -1.10
C ILE A 168 -5.64 13.17 -1.82
N LEU A 169 -6.84 13.73 -1.96
CA LEU A 169 -7.94 13.14 -2.69
C LEU A 169 -8.33 14.06 -3.85
N VAL A 170 -8.20 13.57 -5.08
CA VAL A 170 -8.50 14.32 -6.30
C VAL A 170 -9.40 13.49 -7.20
N GLY A 171 -10.59 14.00 -7.47
CA GLY A 171 -11.54 13.29 -8.31
C GLY A 171 -12.79 14.13 -8.56
N LYS A 172 -13.67 13.61 -9.40
CA LYS A 172 -14.91 14.29 -9.77
C LYS A 172 -15.78 14.66 -8.58
N ASN A 173 -15.77 13.85 -7.52
CA ASN A 173 -16.56 14.08 -6.33
C ASN A 173 -15.82 14.89 -5.26
N GLU A 174 -14.50 14.69 -5.16
CA GLU A 174 -13.64 15.27 -4.13
C GLU A 174 -13.23 16.70 -4.49
N THR A 175 -12.93 16.94 -5.77
CA THR A 175 -12.46 18.21 -6.31
C THR A 175 -13.20 18.52 -7.61
N PRO A 176 -14.47 18.96 -7.54
CA PRO A 176 -15.37 19.01 -8.70
C PRO A 176 -15.02 20.06 -9.75
N THR A 177 -14.11 21.00 -9.45
CA THR A 177 -13.72 22.03 -10.43
C THR A 177 -12.23 22.02 -10.75
N PRO A 178 -11.83 22.36 -11.99
CA PRO A 178 -10.43 22.47 -12.37
C PRO A 178 -9.62 23.39 -11.47
N GLU A 179 -10.16 24.54 -11.09
CA GLU A 179 -9.50 25.53 -10.24
C GLU A 179 -9.15 24.95 -8.87
N LEU A 180 -10.07 24.18 -8.28
CA LEU A 180 -9.86 23.53 -6.98
C LEU A 180 -8.77 22.45 -7.09
N ILE A 181 -8.78 21.65 -8.17
CA ILE A 181 -7.76 20.63 -8.43
C ILE A 181 -6.37 21.28 -8.47
N HIS A 182 -6.22 22.33 -9.26
CA HIS A 182 -4.93 23.03 -9.38
C HIS A 182 -4.47 23.64 -8.04
N ARG A 183 -5.38 24.20 -7.24
CA ARG A 183 -5.06 24.70 -5.90
C ARG A 183 -4.59 23.59 -4.97
N VAL A 184 -5.30 22.46 -4.92
CA VAL A 184 -4.93 21.30 -4.10
C VAL A 184 -3.55 20.78 -4.49
N PHE A 185 -3.30 20.55 -5.78
CA PHE A 185 -1.98 20.07 -6.24
C PHE A 185 -0.86 21.05 -5.95
N LYS A 186 -1.05 22.36 -6.20
CA LYS A 186 -0.03 23.39 -5.90
C LYS A 186 0.32 23.39 -4.42
N LYS A 187 -0.69 23.39 -3.55
CA LYS A 187 -0.49 23.41 -2.10
C LYS A 187 0.17 22.13 -1.59
N THR A 188 -0.20 20.99 -2.17
CA THR A 188 0.44 19.72 -1.88
C THR A 188 1.90 19.72 -2.30
N ARG A 189 2.20 20.20 -3.50
CA ARG A 189 3.58 20.25 -4.01
C ARG A 189 4.46 21.15 -3.17
N GLU A 190 3.94 22.33 -2.79
CA GLU A 190 4.59 23.26 -1.86
C GLU A 190 4.94 22.54 -0.54
N ALA A 191 3.97 21.90 0.09
CA ALA A 191 4.16 21.17 1.34
C ALA A 191 5.20 20.03 1.20
N CYS A 192 5.06 19.20 0.16
CA CYS A 192 5.97 18.08 -0.07
C CYS A 192 7.41 18.56 -0.36
N ASP A 193 7.58 19.66 -1.09
CA ASP A 193 8.90 20.21 -1.40
C ASP A 193 9.56 20.82 -0.16
N GLU A 194 8.81 21.50 0.70
CA GLU A 194 9.34 22.06 1.95
C GLU A 194 9.70 21.00 2.98
N ILE A 195 8.94 19.92 3.04
CA ILE A 195 9.15 18.82 3.98
C ILE A 195 10.19 17.82 3.44
N GLY A 196 10.33 17.71 2.12
CA GLY A 196 11.17 16.70 1.47
C GLY A 196 10.52 15.32 1.45
N CYS A 197 9.18 15.25 1.32
CA CYS A 197 8.43 14.02 1.34
C CYS A 197 7.69 13.74 0.01
N ARG A 198 7.08 12.55 -0.10
CA ARG A 198 6.33 12.10 -1.28
C ARG A 198 4.87 12.55 -1.20
N MET A 199 4.28 12.73 -2.39
CA MET A 199 2.84 12.89 -2.55
C MET A 199 2.21 11.53 -2.85
N PHE A 200 1.11 11.22 -2.16
CA PHE A 200 0.21 10.10 -2.46
C PHE A 200 -1.13 10.68 -2.88
N ALA A 201 -1.50 10.54 -4.13
CA ALA A 201 -2.73 11.13 -4.63
C ALA A 201 -3.74 10.04 -5.01
N HIS A 202 -4.88 10.04 -4.32
CA HIS A 202 -6.08 9.36 -4.80
C HIS A 202 -6.54 10.08 -6.07
N ILE A 203 -6.63 9.36 -7.18
CA ILE A 203 -7.09 9.88 -8.45
C ILE A 203 -8.34 9.11 -8.88
N ALA A 204 -9.48 9.82 -8.99
CA ALA A 204 -10.77 9.25 -9.34
C ALA A 204 -11.52 10.09 -10.39
N ASN A 205 -11.14 9.91 -11.66
CA ASN A 205 -11.76 10.59 -12.79
C ASN A 205 -11.83 12.12 -12.60
N PRO A 206 -10.70 12.79 -12.40
CA PRO A 206 -10.68 14.25 -12.22
C PRO A 206 -11.18 14.96 -13.50
N PRO A 207 -11.90 16.09 -13.36
CA PRO A 207 -12.42 16.84 -14.52
C PRO A 207 -11.35 17.70 -15.23
N ILE A 208 -10.11 17.23 -15.28
CA ILE A 208 -8.99 17.79 -16.06
C ILE A 208 -8.19 16.68 -16.74
N PRO A 209 -7.51 16.95 -17.86
CA PRO A 209 -6.71 15.96 -18.58
C PRO A 209 -5.58 15.36 -17.72
N ALA A 210 -5.19 14.12 -18.06
CA ALA A 210 -4.08 13.44 -17.39
C ALA A 210 -2.75 14.21 -17.52
N SER A 211 -2.50 14.86 -18.64
CA SER A 211 -1.33 15.70 -18.87
C SER A 211 -1.21 16.85 -17.86
N GLU A 212 -2.34 17.39 -17.39
CA GLU A 212 -2.36 18.49 -16.44
C GLU A 212 -2.08 18.00 -15.02
N TRP A 213 -2.84 17.01 -14.51
CA TRP A 213 -2.62 16.55 -13.13
C TRP A 213 -1.31 15.78 -12.97
N LEU A 214 -0.81 15.03 -13.98
CA LEU A 214 0.50 14.37 -13.92
C LEU A 214 1.69 15.36 -13.93
N SER A 215 1.49 16.61 -14.34
CA SER A 215 2.53 17.63 -14.30
C SER A 215 2.97 17.99 -12.89
N TYR A 216 2.14 17.76 -11.90
CA TYR A 216 2.46 18.01 -10.48
C TYR A 216 3.30 16.92 -9.82
N PHE A 217 3.40 15.73 -10.44
CA PHE A 217 4.09 14.58 -9.86
C PHE A 217 5.60 14.61 -10.14
N LYS A 218 6.38 14.33 -9.12
CA LYS A 218 7.82 14.13 -9.15
C LYS A 218 8.19 12.65 -9.03
N PRO A 219 9.43 12.23 -9.34
CA PRO A 219 9.90 10.88 -9.10
C PRO A 219 9.66 10.43 -7.65
N GLY A 220 9.06 9.26 -7.48
CA GLY A 220 8.71 8.69 -6.19
C GLY A 220 7.34 9.08 -5.63
N ASP A 221 6.65 10.05 -6.23
CA ASP A 221 5.24 10.30 -5.92
C ASP A 221 4.35 9.16 -6.42
N VAL A 222 3.21 8.96 -5.77
CA VAL A 222 2.33 7.82 -6.00
C VAL A 222 0.96 8.25 -6.51
N VAL A 223 0.58 7.75 -7.68
CA VAL A 223 -0.80 7.78 -8.18
C VAL A 223 -1.50 6.53 -7.67
N THR A 224 -2.45 6.68 -6.75
CA THR A 224 -3.25 5.56 -6.28
C THR A 224 -4.61 5.50 -6.98
N HIS A 225 -5.20 4.31 -7.05
CA HIS A 225 -6.39 3.99 -7.82
C HIS A 225 -6.19 4.13 -9.34
N THR A 226 -5.03 3.76 -9.80
CA THR A 226 -4.61 3.89 -11.20
C THR A 226 -5.66 3.36 -12.19
N TYR A 227 -6.25 2.22 -11.89
CA TYR A 227 -7.21 1.55 -12.76
C TYR A 227 -8.67 1.91 -12.47
N ASN A 228 -8.90 3.08 -11.88
CA ASN A 228 -10.23 3.67 -11.80
C ASN A 228 -10.66 4.21 -13.20
N LYS A 229 -11.96 4.22 -13.45
CA LYS A 229 -12.52 4.69 -14.75
C LYS A 229 -12.10 6.13 -15.03
N GLY A 230 -11.62 6.38 -16.25
CA GLY A 230 -11.25 7.71 -16.73
C GLY A 230 -9.88 8.23 -16.29
N ASN A 231 -9.03 7.39 -15.65
CA ASN A 231 -7.73 7.84 -15.16
C ASN A 231 -6.61 7.74 -16.20
N ILE A 232 -6.46 6.59 -16.86
CA ILE A 232 -5.23 6.28 -17.61
C ILE A 232 -5.43 5.85 -19.07
N LEU A 233 -6.66 5.57 -19.50
CA LEU A 233 -6.95 5.12 -20.85
C LEU A 233 -7.69 6.18 -21.65
N ASP A 234 -7.43 6.21 -22.96
CA ASP A 234 -8.22 6.96 -23.93
C ASP A 234 -9.53 6.21 -24.30
N GLU A 235 -10.31 6.79 -25.20
CA GLU A 235 -11.57 6.22 -25.68
C GLU A 235 -11.41 4.91 -26.47
N ASN A 236 -10.20 4.62 -26.97
CA ASN A 236 -9.85 3.40 -27.70
C ASN A 236 -9.23 2.33 -26.79
N GLY A 237 -9.15 2.58 -25.47
CA GLY A 237 -8.55 1.68 -24.50
C GLY A 237 -7.01 1.69 -24.51
N GLN A 238 -6.39 2.70 -25.14
CA GLN A 238 -4.93 2.84 -25.12
C GLN A 238 -4.49 3.61 -23.87
N VAL A 239 -3.40 3.17 -23.25
CA VAL A 239 -2.77 3.90 -22.16
C VAL A 239 -2.24 5.23 -22.68
N LEU A 240 -2.65 6.32 -22.06
CA LEU A 240 -2.31 7.68 -22.45
C LEU A 240 -0.78 7.90 -22.50
N PRO A 241 -0.25 8.58 -23.51
CA PRO A 241 1.20 8.82 -23.63
C PRO A 241 1.80 9.50 -22.42
N GLU A 242 1.10 10.48 -21.83
CA GLU A 242 1.54 11.19 -20.63
C GLU A 242 1.62 10.31 -19.39
N VAL A 243 0.85 9.23 -19.32
CA VAL A 243 0.93 8.22 -18.26
C VAL A 243 2.23 7.42 -18.38
N TRP A 244 2.59 6.99 -19.59
CA TRP A 244 3.88 6.36 -19.85
C TRP A 244 5.06 7.27 -19.55
N GLU A 245 4.97 8.54 -19.92
CA GLU A 245 6.01 9.53 -19.65
C GLU A 245 6.16 9.80 -18.14
N ALA A 246 5.04 9.86 -17.41
CA ALA A 246 5.08 9.98 -15.95
C ALA A 246 5.77 8.77 -15.30
N ARG A 247 5.47 7.55 -15.76
CA ARG A 247 6.14 6.33 -15.31
C ARG A 247 7.65 6.36 -15.58
N LYS A 248 8.06 6.78 -16.76
CA LYS A 248 9.50 6.94 -17.11
C LYS A 248 10.20 7.97 -16.21
N ARG A 249 9.52 9.04 -15.81
CA ARG A 249 10.04 10.03 -14.84
C ARG A 249 10.17 9.47 -13.43
N GLY A 250 9.64 8.29 -13.13
CA GLY A 250 9.69 7.67 -11.82
C GLY A 250 8.47 7.90 -10.94
N VAL A 251 7.33 8.31 -11.51
CA VAL A 251 6.03 8.30 -10.82
C VAL A 251 5.60 6.85 -10.65
N ILE A 252 5.14 6.51 -9.46
CA ILE A 252 4.70 5.17 -9.07
C ILE A 252 3.19 5.07 -9.27
N PHE A 253 2.75 3.98 -9.89
CA PHE A 253 1.34 3.69 -10.12
C PHE A 253 0.90 2.51 -9.24
N ASP A 254 -0.07 2.78 -8.39
CA ASP A 254 -0.60 1.88 -7.38
C ASP A 254 -2.03 1.43 -7.71
N THR A 255 -2.35 0.18 -7.46
CA THR A 255 -3.70 -0.32 -7.71
C THR A 255 -4.74 0.32 -6.81
N GLY A 256 -4.48 0.42 -5.51
CA GLY A 256 -5.42 0.95 -4.54
C GLY A 256 -6.82 0.37 -4.73
N ARG A 257 -6.95 -0.98 -4.63
CA ARG A 257 -8.15 -1.70 -5.10
C ARG A 257 -9.46 -1.16 -4.53
N GLY A 258 -9.53 -1.03 -3.22
CA GLY A 258 -10.74 -0.59 -2.52
C GLY A 258 -12.01 -1.34 -2.90
N SER A 259 -13.15 -0.81 -2.50
CA SER A 259 -14.46 -1.34 -2.89
C SER A 259 -14.97 -0.82 -4.25
N ARG A 260 -14.44 0.32 -4.72
CA ARG A 260 -14.95 1.04 -5.90
C ARG A 260 -13.88 1.54 -6.86
N ASN A 261 -12.60 1.38 -6.51
CA ASN A 261 -11.48 2.04 -7.19
C ASN A 261 -10.73 1.12 -8.17
N TRP A 262 -11.17 -0.11 -8.32
CA TRP A 262 -10.64 -1.10 -9.25
C TRP A 262 -11.67 -1.46 -10.32
N SER A 263 -11.27 -1.38 -11.58
CA SER A 263 -12.08 -1.79 -12.72
C SER A 263 -11.26 -2.73 -13.61
N VAL A 264 -11.75 -3.96 -13.77
CA VAL A 264 -11.17 -4.94 -14.72
C VAL A 264 -11.25 -4.41 -16.16
N GLU A 265 -12.29 -3.64 -16.49
CA GLU A 265 -12.44 -2.98 -17.80
C GLU A 265 -11.30 -2.01 -18.11
N MET A 266 -10.70 -1.40 -17.07
CA MET A 266 -9.56 -0.50 -17.21
C MET A 266 -8.23 -1.25 -17.07
N ALA A 267 -8.15 -2.19 -16.14
CA ALA A 267 -6.91 -2.92 -15.87
C ALA A 267 -6.53 -3.85 -17.02
N LYS A 268 -7.50 -4.58 -17.59
CA LYS A 268 -7.23 -5.56 -18.64
C LYS A 268 -6.55 -4.95 -19.88
N PRO A 269 -7.09 -3.92 -20.54
CA PRO A 269 -6.41 -3.33 -21.70
C PRO A 269 -5.08 -2.65 -21.35
N ALA A 270 -4.93 -2.11 -20.14
CA ALA A 270 -3.66 -1.57 -19.67
C ALA A 270 -2.60 -2.67 -19.51
N PHE A 271 -2.97 -3.82 -18.93
CA PHE A 271 -2.08 -4.97 -18.75
C PHE A 271 -1.68 -5.60 -20.07
N GLU A 272 -2.61 -5.71 -21.03
CA GLU A 272 -2.34 -6.18 -22.41
C GLU A 272 -1.31 -5.31 -23.13
N GLN A 273 -1.17 -4.04 -22.74
CA GLN A 273 -0.15 -3.11 -23.24
C GLN A 273 1.13 -3.13 -22.38
N GLY A 274 1.21 -3.96 -21.32
CA GLY A 274 2.34 -4.03 -20.42
C GLY A 274 2.39 -2.91 -19.36
N PHE A 275 1.30 -2.18 -19.19
CA PHE A 275 1.19 -1.17 -18.13
C PHE A 275 0.72 -1.82 -16.82
N TYR A 276 1.63 -2.54 -16.17
CA TYR A 276 1.42 -3.14 -14.86
C TYR A 276 1.64 -2.12 -13.74
N PRO A 277 0.97 -2.27 -12.58
CA PRO A 277 1.23 -1.44 -11.40
C PRO A 277 2.63 -1.72 -10.85
N GLN A 278 3.24 -0.73 -10.19
CA GLN A 278 4.46 -0.93 -9.39
C GLN A 278 4.15 -1.24 -7.93
N MET A 279 2.91 -1.03 -7.51
CA MET A 279 2.41 -1.39 -6.19
C MET A 279 1.04 -2.05 -6.34
N ILE A 280 0.89 -3.24 -5.74
CA ILE A 280 -0.39 -3.91 -5.60
C ILE A 280 -0.85 -3.70 -4.16
N THR A 281 -1.94 -2.98 -3.98
CA THR A 281 -2.43 -2.58 -2.66
C THR A 281 -3.94 -2.77 -2.54
N SER A 282 -4.43 -2.97 -1.32
CA SER A 282 -5.80 -3.35 -1.10
C SER A 282 -6.75 -2.19 -0.80
N ASP A 283 -6.24 -1.02 -0.43
CA ASP A 283 -7.05 0.08 0.14
C ASP A 283 -7.90 -0.43 1.32
N LEU A 284 -7.20 -1.13 2.25
CA LEU A 284 -7.82 -1.80 3.39
C LEU A 284 -8.50 -0.80 4.30
N SER A 285 -9.81 -0.89 4.37
CA SER A 285 -10.67 -0.04 5.20
C SER A 285 -11.91 -0.81 5.65
N SER A 286 -12.70 -0.22 6.54
CA SER A 286 -13.99 -0.84 6.91
C SER A 286 -14.98 -0.90 5.75
N LEU A 287 -14.80 -0.05 4.73
CA LEU A 287 -15.62 -0.04 3.52
C LEU A 287 -15.22 -1.13 2.52
N SER A 288 -13.96 -1.59 2.57
CA SER A 288 -13.42 -2.64 1.71
C SER A 288 -13.20 -3.95 2.52
N ASN A 289 -14.13 -4.31 3.38
CA ASN A 289 -14.00 -5.42 4.32
C ASN A 289 -14.63 -6.74 3.85
N ASP A 290 -14.91 -6.89 2.56
CA ASP A 290 -15.40 -8.16 2.03
C ASP A 290 -14.31 -9.24 2.17
N PRO A 291 -14.58 -10.35 2.90
CA PRO A 291 -13.58 -11.39 3.12
C PRO A 291 -13.17 -12.15 1.86
N HIS A 292 -13.91 -12.03 0.78
CA HIS A 292 -13.63 -12.73 -0.48
C HIS A 292 -12.90 -11.87 -1.50
N THR A 293 -13.12 -10.56 -1.51
CA THR A 293 -12.58 -9.66 -2.53
C THR A 293 -11.61 -8.62 -2.01
N SER A 294 -11.67 -8.28 -0.70
CA SER A 294 -10.85 -7.21 -0.11
C SER A 294 -9.62 -7.75 0.61
N ARG A 295 -9.00 -8.82 0.08
CA ARG A 295 -7.73 -9.35 0.59
C ARG A 295 -6.62 -9.06 -0.41
N LEU A 296 -5.49 -8.62 0.10
CA LEU A 296 -4.34 -8.32 -0.75
C LEU A 296 -3.92 -9.52 -1.62
N ASN A 297 -3.84 -10.72 -1.04
CA ASN A 297 -3.52 -11.94 -1.79
C ASN A 297 -4.56 -12.30 -2.87
N VAL A 298 -5.84 -11.98 -2.67
CA VAL A 298 -6.87 -12.16 -3.70
C VAL A 298 -6.65 -11.17 -4.83
N HIS A 299 -6.34 -9.90 -4.49
CA HIS A 299 -6.04 -8.89 -5.50
C HIS A 299 -4.76 -9.18 -6.28
N MET A 300 -3.72 -9.73 -5.63
CA MET A 300 -2.55 -10.27 -6.29
C MET A 300 -2.94 -11.36 -7.33
N ALA A 301 -3.83 -12.29 -6.94
CA ALA A 301 -4.34 -13.30 -7.86
C ALA A 301 -5.18 -12.71 -9.01
N GLU A 302 -5.95 -11.63 -8.78
CA GLU A 302 -6.64 -10.89 -9.85
C GLU A 302 -5.63 -10.32 -10.86
N CYS A 303 -4.52 -9.73 -10.39
CA CYS A 303 -3.45 -9.21 -11.25
C CYS A 303 -2.78 -10.32 -12.06
N MET A 304 -2.52 -11.48 -11.45
CA MET A 304 -2.00 -12.66 -12.16
C MET A 304 -2.99 -13.17 -13.23
N ALA A 305 -4.28 -13.23 -12.91
CA ALA A 305 -5.31 -13.64 -13.85
C ALA A 305 -5.44 -12.69 -15.06
N LEU A 306 -5.01 -11.45 -14.91
CA LEU A 306 -4.94 -10.45 -15.98
C LEU A 306 -3.59 -10.45 -16.73
N GLY A 307 -2.64 -11.32 -16.36
CA GLY A 307 -1.41 -11.52 -17.12
C GLY A 307 -0.11 -11.07 -16.45
N MET A 308 -0.13 -10.60 -15.19
CA MET A 308 1.13 -10.40 -14.45
C MET A 308 1.79 -11.73 -14.11
N ASP A 309 3.11 -11.79 -14.22
CA ASP A 309 3.87 -12.95 -13.77
C ASP A 309 3.84 -13.05 -12.24
N PHE A 310 3.83 -14.29 -11.72
CA PHE A 310 3.87 -14.55 -10.27
C PHE A 310 5.03 -13.83 -9.56
N LYS A 311 6.17 -13.72 -10.24
CA LYS A 311 7.37 -13.08 -9.67
C LYS A 311 7.28 -11.56 -9.60
N ASP A 312 6.39 -10.96 -10.40
CA ASP A 312 6.18 -9.51 -10.45
C ASP A 312 5.05 -9.07 -9.50
N VAL A 313 4.23 -10.02 -9.05
CA VAL A 313 3.14 -9.82 -8.09
C VAL A 313 3.62 -9.98 -6.66
#